data_34fbc7d77bc97e3a9dab6b272b1eb505
#
_entry.id   34fbc7d77bc97e3a9dab6b272b1eb505
#
_cell.length_a   1.000
_cell.length_b   1.000
_cell.length_c   1.000
_cell.angle_alpha   90.00
_cell.angle_beta   90.00
_cell.angle_gamma   90.00
#
_symmetry.space_group_name_H-M   'P 1'
#
loop_
_entity.id
_entity.type
_entity.pdbx_description
1 polymer ?
#
loop_
_entity_poly.entity_id
_entity_poly.type
_entity_poly.pdbx_seq_one_letter_code
_entity_poly.pdbx_strand_id
1 'polypeptide(L)'
;FLEQFYPLFFDQNKQMMYAINSPFVQDLPSCRDCIKGIKNFENTVQRTRRLKVFLDKVKNNDADMSIAIGYPSIDVCAKTSGQVSDLKMKTSKEDILLSWIGGALGITVSGGVSILFTHKKILLDIFKGWKFYRKALNETLMLDGNKINSWNGQWLFHYYDQREYEEENPLANFAPYKVDKDGIIGIETQTWTKILIAISRKYDVVKLLAYIYILSKSNTTIGFIPFDLTQIRRPIHLYEKIFGMSNGRNAESLWGTAIGFKTACTYGAIGIKAMEPKGLRDYVYKGKQPKAHNYDNINYNVYIIWIYAMLNNDELWEKSQELAKLLNEASSDKDKSISTKRKNLVETMLNATNKKQFIAAAAEVVSFIGKKDEFKGIVKEIHGMPTDNVPYFLTLLRFQYKTL
;
A
#
# COMPACT_ATOMS: atom_id res chain seq x y z
N PHE A 1 -12.41 -22.50 17.73
CA PHE A 1 -11.41 -21.59 18.27
C PHE A 1 -10.36 -22.32 19.11
N LEU A 2 -10.76 -23.06 20.15
CA LEU A 2 -9.86 -23.72 21.08
C LEU A 2 -9.03 -24.86 20.45
N GLU A 3 -9.57 -25.57 19.48
CA GLU A 3 -8.93 -26.73 18.87
C GLU A 3 -7.99 -26.37 17.72
N GLN A 4 -8.35 -25.39 16.91
CA GLN A 4 -7.61 -25.08 15.68
C GLN A 4 -6.85 -23.75 15.73
N PHE A 5 -7.42 -22.71 16.34
CA PHE A 5 -6.82 -21.39 16.39
C PHE A 5 -5.89 -21.23 17.60
N TYR A 6 -6.39 -21.53 18.78
CA TYR A 6 -5.65 -21.35 20.02
C TYR A 6 -4.29 -22.06 20.06
N PRO A 7 -4.14 -23.33 19.62
CA PRO A 7 -2.85 -24.03 19.63
C PRO A 7 -1.80 -23.41 18.71
N LEU A 8 -2.21 -22.75 17.64
CA LEU A 8 -1.27 -22.01 16.78
C LEU A 8 -0.69 -20.79 17.49
N PHE A 9 -1.51 -20.11 18.27
CA PHE A 9 -1.11 -18.89 18.99
C PHE A 9 -0.33 -19.19 20.26
N PHE A 10 -0.69 -20.25 20.95
CA PHE A 10 -0.19 -20.62 22.25
C PHE A 10 0.38 -22.03 22.23
N ASP A 11 1.65 -22.15 22.00
CA ASP A 11 2.35 -23.41 22.21
C ASP A 11 2.92 -23.46 23.65
N GLN A 12 2.97 -24.68 24.22
CA GLN A 12 3.47 -24.87 25.59
C GLN A 12 4.91 -24.40 25.69
N ASN A 13 5.19 -23.54 26.70
CA ASN A 13 6.51 -23.00 27.01
C ASN A 13 7.21 -22.26 25.84
N LYS A 14 6.47 -21.88 24.81
CA LYS A 14 6.99 -21.17 23.64
C LYS A 14 6.38 -19.78 23.55
N GLN A 15 7.05 -18.95 22.78
CA GLN A 15 6.60 -17.60 22.50
C GLN A 15 5.21 -17.57 21.87
N MET A 16 4.36 -16.67 22.34
CA MET A 16 3.03 -16.48 21.78
C MET A 16 3.12 -15.85 20.38
N MET A 17 2.38 -16.39 19.43
CA MET A 17 2.14 -15.77 18.14
C MET A 17 0.95 -14.81 18.26
N TYR A 18 1.10 -13.52 17.92
CA TYR A 18 0.02 -12.56 18.10
C TYR A 18 0.11 -11.35 17.15
N ALA A 19 -1.04 -10.71 16.95
CA ALA A 19 -1.14 -9.42 16.29
C ALA A 19 -0.79 -8.28 17.28
N ILE A 20 -0.33 -7.16 16.79
CA ILE A 20 -0.16 -5.95 17.59
C ILE A 20 -1.51 -5.60 18.26
N ASN A 21 -1.46 -5.17 19.51
CA ASN A 21 -2.64 -4.82 20.32
C ASN A 21 -3.60 -5.99 20.60
N SER A 22 -3.13 -7.23 20.51
CA SER A 22 -3.94 -8.36 20.94
C SER A 22 -4.28 -8.25 22.44
N PRO A 23 -5.56 -8.40 22.85
CA PRO A 23 -5.95 -8.38 24.26
C PRO A 23 -5.24 -9.46 25.10
N PHE A 24 -4.80 -10.57 24.48
CA PHE A 24 -4.05 -11.62 25.17
C PHE A 24 -2.64 -11.20 25.64
N VAL A 25 -2.11 -10.08 25.15
CA VAL A 25 -0.77 -9.57 25.56
C VAL A 25 -0.83 -8.39 26.50
N GLN A 26 -2.03 -7.96 26.89
CA GLN A 26 -2.18 -6.95 27.94
C GLN A 26 -1.53 -7.47 29.23
N ASP A 27 -0.77 -6.60 29.89
CA ASP A 27 -0.04 -6.89 31.12
C ASP A 27 1.07 -7.95 31.03
N LEU A 28 1.36 -8.45 29.80
CA LEU A 28 2.54 -9.29 29.59
C LEU A 28 3.83 -8.44 29.51
N PRO A 29 4.96 -9.02 29.94
CA PRO A 29 6.26 -8.44 29.68
C PRO A 29 6.45 -8.23 28.18
N SER A 30 7.22 -7.20 27.81
CA SER A 30 7.60 -6.99 26.42
C SER A 30 8.20 -8.27 25.82
N CYS A 31 7.72 -8.70 24.68
CA CYS A 31 8.26 -9.86 23.99
C CYS A 31 9.77 -9.72 23.77
N ARG A 32 10.25 -8.51 23.48
CA ARG A 32 11.69 -8.22 23.33
C ARG A 32 12.48 -8.45 24.61
N ASP A 33 11.93 -8.06 25.76
CA ASP A 33 12.59 -8.30 27.07
C ASP A 33 12.67 -9.80 27.35
N CYS A 34 11.66 -10.57 26.98
CA CYS A 34 11.65 -12.02 27.13
C CYS A 34 12.66 -12.70 26.18
N ILE A 35 12.72 -12.26 24.91
CA ILE A 35 13.70 -12.76 23.93
C ILE A 35 15.13 -12.48 24.40
N LYS A 36 15.38 -11.30 24.97
CA LYS A 36 16.69 -10.91 25.52
C LYS A 36 17.04 -11.59 26.88
N GLY A 37 16.13 -12.37 27.42
CA GLY A 37 16.33 -13.03 28.74
C GLY A 37 16.24 -12.08 29.94
N ILE A 38 15.79 -10.83 29.74
CA ILE A 38 15.60 -9.84 30.81
C ILE A 38 14.39 -10.22 31.67
N LYS A 39 13.36 -10.79 31.06
CA LYS A 39 12.13 -11.27 31.71
C LYS A 39 11.80 -12.66 31.20
N ASN A 40 11.08 -13.42 32.01
CA ASN A 40 10.61 -14.75 31.60
C ASN A 40 9.37 -14.68 30.75
N PHE A 41 9.24 -15.58 29.78
CA PHE A 41 7.98 -15.83 29.11
C PHE A 41 6.91 -16.34 30.08
N GLU A 42 5.65 -16.06 29.76
CA GLU A 42 4.52 -16.60 30.52
C GLU A 42 4.57 -18.14 30.54
N ASN A 43 4.47 -18.70 31.74
CA ASN A 43 4.42 -20.15 31.89
C ASN A 43 3.01 -20.72 31.63
N THR A 44 2.89 -22.03 31.57
CA THR A 44 1.62 -22.73 31.28
C THR A 44 0.52 -22.39 32.30
N VAL A 45 0.85 -22.24 33.59
CA VAL A 45 -0.14 -21.93 34.64
C VAL A 45 -0.71 -20.53 34.45
N GLN A 46 0.16 -19.55 34.22
CA GLN A 46 -0.25 -18.17 33.95
C GLN A 46 -1.12 -18.10 32.71
N ARG A 47 -0.75 -18.81 31.64
CA ARG A 47 -1.48 -18.89 30.38
C ARG A 47 -2.86 -19.52 30.56
N THR A 48 -2.98 -20.62 31.28
CA THR A 48 -4.26 -21.27 31.59
C THR A 48 -5.18 -20.34 32.39
N ARG A 49 -4.63 -19.62 33.38
CA ARG A 49 -5.39 -18.62 34.11
C ARG A 49 -5.90 -17.50 33.22
N ARG A 50 -5.07 -16.98 32.34
CA ARG A 50 -5.44 -15.93 31.38
C ARG A 50 -6.54 -16.40 30.42
N LEU A 51 -6.42 -17.60 29.87
CA LEU A 51 -7.46 -18.20 29.04
C LEU A 51 -8.78 -18.30 29.78
N LYS A 52 -8.77 -18.76 31.04
CA LYS A 52 -9.98 -18.84 31.87
C LYS A 52 -10.63 -17.48 32.04
N VAL A 53 -9.86 -16.45 32.42
CA VAL A 53 -10.36 -15.06 32.56
C VAL A 53 -10.98 -14.55 31.26
N PHE A 54 -10.31 -14.80 30.14
CA PHE A 54 -10.85 -14.43 28.83
C PHE A 54 -12.19 -15.12 28.51
N LEU A 55 -12.27 -16.44 28.71
CA LEU A 55 -13.48 -17.21 28.44
C LEU A 55 -14.63 -16.81 29.37
N ASP A 56 -14.35 -16.48 30.63
CA ASP A 56 -15.36 -15.99 31.56
C ASP A 56 -15.90 -14.63 31.14
N LYS A 57 -15.06 -13.72 30.64
CA LYS A 57 -15.51 -12.45 30.03
C LYS A 57 -16.34 -12.66 28.77
N VAL A 58 -15.94 -13.59 27.89
CA VAL A 58 -16.69 -13.94 26.69
C VAL A 58 -18.08 -14.45 27.02
N LYS A 59 -18.26 -15.21 28.12
CA LYS A 59 -19.58 -15.69 28.58
C LYS A 59 -20.56 -14.57 28.92
N ASN A 60 -20.05 -13.41 29.35
CA ASN A 60 -20.88 -12.27 29.74
C ASN A 60 -21.37 -11.46 28.53
N ASN A 61 -20.86 -11.72 27.33
CA ASN A 61 -21.19 -11.02 26.08
C ASN A 61 -20.92 -9.50 26.09
N ASP A 62 -20.17 -8.98 27.05
CA ASP A 62 -19.76 -7.59 27.09
C ASP A 62 -18.48 -7.45 26.24
N ALA A 63 -18.57 -6.73 25.13
CA ALA A 63 -17.42 -6.49 24.26
C ALA A 63 -16.78 -5.14 24.59
N ASP A 64 -15.58 -5.19 25.09
CA ASP A 64 -14.70 -4.04 25.22
C ASP A 64 -13.31 -4.37 24.65
N MET A 65 -12.46 -3.37 24.59
CA MET A 65 -11.11 -3.48 24.08
C MET A 65 -10.26 -4.53 24.82
N SER A 66 -10.62 -4.89 26.05
CA SER A 66 -9.88 -5.89 26.85
C SER A 66 -10.11 -7.32 26.38
N ILE A 67 -11.16 -7.58 25.59
CA ILE A 67 -11.53 -8.92 25.11
C ILE A 67 -11.87 -9.00 23.61
N ALA A 68 -12.06 -7.87 22.95
CA ALA A 68 -12.42 -7.84 21.52
C ALA A 68 -11.62 -6.77 20.76
N ILE A 69 -10.98 -7.20 19.68
CA ILE A 69 -10.21 -6.28 18.82
C ILE A 69 -11.17 -5.37 18.06
N GLY A 70 -10.86 -4.06 18.03
CA GLY A 70 -11.65 -3.07 17.29
C GLY A 70 -12.80 -2.47 18.09
N TYR A 71 -13.04 -2.90 19.34
CA TYR A 71 -14.03 -2.31 20.22
C TYR A 71 -13.45 -1.14 21.00
N PRO A 72 -14.28 -0.13 21.39
CA PRO A 72 -13.82 0.97 22.21
C PRO A 72 -13.53 0.50 23.65
N SER A 73 -12.70 1.25 24.34
CA SER A 73 -12.48 1.07 25.76
C SER A 73 -13.66 1.62 26.57
N ILE A 74 -14.04 0.93 27.62
CA ILE A 74 -15.03 1.41 28.62
C ILE A 74 -14.33 2.33 29.64
N ASP A 75 -13.03 2.17 29.86
CA ASP A 75 -12.26 2.93 30.82
C ASP A 75 -11.45 4.06 30.16
N VAL A 76 -11.66 5.27 30.63
CA VAL A 76 -10.93 6.48 30.19
C VAL A 76 -9.43 6.38 30.46
N CYS A 77 -9.05 5.59 31.45
CA CYS A 77 -7.66 5.37 31.84
C CYS A 77 -6.98 4.23 31.08
N ALA A 78 -7.69 3.53 30.18
CA ALA A 78 -7.11 2.49 29.37
C ALA A 78 -6.04 3.06 28.41
N LYS A 79 -4.81 2.63 28.60
CA LYS A 79 -3.61 3.18 27.93
C LYS A 79 -3.51 2.86 26.43
N THR A 80 -4.39 2.03 25.87
CA THR A 80 -4.20 1.41 24.56
C THR A 80 -5.18 1.85 23.48
N SER A 81 -6.26 2.56 23.79
CA SER A 81 -7.20 3.08 22.81
C SER A 81 -7.48 4.56 23.02
N GLY A 82 -7.47 5.32 21.93
CA GLY A 82 -8.01 6.68 21.89
C GLY A 82 -9.53 6.72 21.75
N GLN A 83 -10.18 5.55 21.60
CA GLN A 83 -11.63 5.43 21.47
C GLN A 83 -12.20 4.95 22.81
N VAL A 84 -12.97 5.81 23.47
CA VAL A 84 -13.68 5.51 24.71
C VAL A 84 -15.17 5.65 24.44
N SER A 85 -15.97 4.75 24.98
CA SER A 85 -17.43 4.79 24.89
C SER A 85 -18.07 4.31 26.18
N ASP A 86 -19.00 5.07 26.69
CA ASP A 86 -19.84 4.68 27.85
C ASP A 86 -20.91 3.66 27.46
N LEU A 87 -21.10 3.43 26.15
CA LEU A 87 -22.06 2.48 25.65
C LEU A 87 -21.51 1.06 25.82
N LYS A 88 -22.16 0.28 26.66
CA LYS A 88 -21.89 -1.16 26.76
C LYS A 88 -22.43 -1.84 25.50
N MET A 89 -21.51 -2.19 24.60
CA MET A 89 -21.87 -2.93 23.39
C MET A 89 -21.97 -4.41 23.72
N LYS A 90 -23.17 -4.97 23.56
CA LYS A 90 -23.35 -6.42 23.62
C LYS A 90 -23.12 -7.01 22.24
N THR A 91 -22.41 -8.12 22.19
CA THR A 91 -22.12 -8.86 20.96
C THR A 91 -22.22 -10.36 21.19
N SER A 92 -22.24 -11.15 20.13
CA SER A 92 -22.23 -12.60 20.26
C SER A 92 -20.85 -13.11 20.72
N LYS A 93 -20.83 -14.29 21.35
CA LYS A 93 -19.58 -14.96 21.71
C LYS A 93 -18.72 -15.25 20.50
N GLU A 94 -19.37 -15.61 19.41
CA GLU A 94 -18.71 -15.84 18.13
C GLU A 94 -18.03 -14.58 17.63
N ASP A 95 -18.69 -13.43 17.66
CA ASP A 95 -18.10 -12.18 17.16
C ASP A 95 -16.88 -11.75 17.99
N ILE A 96 -16.90 -11.94 19.30
CA ILE A 96 -15.72 -11.68 20.15
C ILE A 96 -14.55 -12.56 19.72
N LEU A 97 -14.79 -13.86 19.54
CA LEU A 97 -13.73 -14.79 19.11
C LEU A 97 -13.27 -14.51 17.67
N LEU A 98 -14.20 -14.18 16.77
CA LEU A 98 -13.89 -13.81 15.39
C LEU A 98 -13.10 -12.52 15.29
N SER A 99 -13.27 -11.56 16.21
CA SER A 99 -12.47 -10.34 16.23
C SER A 99 -10.97 -10.62 16.37
N TRP A 100 -10.62 -11.64 17.09
CA TRP A 100 -9.22 -12.09 17.28
C TRP A 100 -8.66 -12.74 16.02
N ILE A 101 -9.44 -13.64 15.44
CA ILE A 101 -9.06 -14.29 14.18
C ILE A 101 -8.91 -13.23 13.10
N GLY A 102 -9.87 -12.32 13.00
CA GLY A 102 -9.85 -11.21 12.05
C GLY A 102 -8.65 -10.28 12.24
N GLY A 103 -8.37 -9.91 13.48
CA GLY A 103 -7.19 -9.09 13.80
C GLY A 103 -5.86 -9.75 13.40
N ALA A 104 -5.79 -11.08 13.56
CA ALA A 104 -4.61 -11.84 13.15
C ALA A 104 -4.52 -12.06 11.64
N LEU A 105 -5.64 -12.10 10.91
CA LEU A 105 -5.68 -12.25 9.44
C LEU A 105 -5.31 -10.98 8.67
N GLY A 106 -5.25 -9.83 9.33
CA GLY A 106 -4.81 -8.59 8.71
C GLY A 106 -3.38 -8.68 8.18
N ILE A 107 -3.08 -7.93 7.14
CA ILE A 107 -1.75 -7.81 6.54
C ILE A 107 -1.20 -6.43 6.86
N THR A 108 -0.12 -6.34 7.62
CA THR A 108 0.59 -5.07 7.80
C THR A 108 1.51 -4.80 6.62
N VAL A 109 1.36 -3.62 6.04
CA VAL A 109 2.17 -3.14 4.92
C VAL A 109 3.06 -1.97 5.32
N SER A 110 4.04 -1.65 4.48
CA SER A 110 4.93 -0.52 4.70
C SER A 110 4.14 0.77 4.94
N GLY A 111 4.50 1.50 5.99
CA GLY A 111 3.76 2.68 6.46
C GLY A 111 2.86 2.42 7.69
N GLY A 112 2.85 1.19 8.24
CA GLY A 112 2.14 0.86 9.49
C GLY A 112 0.63 0.68 9.34
N VAL A 113 0.16 0.54 8.13
CA VAL A 113 -1.26 0.30 7.80
C VAL A 113 -1.53 -1.19 7.70
N SER A 114 -2.68 -1.63 8.15
CA SER A 114 -3.13 -3.03 8.05
C SER A 114 -4.34 -3.14 7.12
N ILE A 115 -4.35 -4.23 6.34
CA ILE A 115 -5.38 -4.56 5.35
C ILE A 115 -6.00 -5.89 5.74
N LEU A 116 -7.31 -5.93 5.89
CA LEU A 116 -8.10 -7.16 6.02
C LEU A 116 -8.97 -7.32 4.77
N PHE A 117 -8.62 -8.26 3.90
CA PHE A 117 -9.40 -8.55 2.70
C PHE A 117 -10.67 -9.31 3.04
N THR A 118 -11.79 -8.98 2.39
CA THR A 118 -13.09 -9.64 2.60
C THR A 118 -13.29 -10.87 1.68
N HIS A 119 -12.20 -11.43 1.16
CA HIS A 119 -12.25 -12.53 0.21
C HIS A 119 -11.87 -13.85 0.88
N LYS A 120 -12.83 -14.80 0.97
CA LYS A 120 -12.68 -16.07 1.71
C LYS A 120 -11.41 -16.85 1.35
N LYS A 121 -11.10 -17.01 0.06
CA LYS A 121 -9.91 -17.78 -0.37
C LYS A 121 -8.61 -17.10 0.09
N ILE A 122 -8.53 -15.77 0.01
CA ILE A 122 -7.35 -15.02 0.48
C ILE A 122 -7.16 -15.21 1.99
N LEU A 123 -8.24 -15.13 2.77
CA LEU A 123 -8.18 -15.35 4.22
C LEU A 123 -7.74 -16.75 4.58
N LEU A 124 -8.23 -17.77 3.86
CA LEU A 124 -7.79 -19.15 4.06
C LEU A 124 -6.33 -19.37 3.67
N ASP A 125 -5.87 -18.72 2.61
CA ASP A 125 -4.47 -18.80 2.18
C ASP A 125 -3.52 -18.12 3.18
N ILE A 126 -3.93 -17.02 3.79
CA ILE A 126 -3.21 -16.41 4.92
C ILE A 126 -3.15 -17.37 6.11
N PHE A 127 -4.29 -17.97 6.47
CA PHE A 127 -4.37 -18.91 7.58
C PHE A 127 -3.46 -20.13 7.40
N LYS A 128 -3.31 -20.66 6.18
CA LYS A 128 -2.36 -21.73 5.87
C LYS A 128 -0.92 -21.37 6.26
N GLY A 129 -0.55 -20.11 6.15
CA GLY A 129 0.79 -19.62 6.51
C GLY A 129 1.09 -19.63 8.01
N TRP A 130 0.07 -19.64 8.87
CA TRP A 130 0.27 -19.56 10.32
C TRP A 130 0.99 -20.75 10.93
N LYS A 131 0.76 -21.97 10.41
CA LYS A 131 1.49 -23.15 10.83
C LYS A 131 3.00 -23.02 10.62
N PHE A 132 3.41 -22.36 9.54
CA PHE A 132 4.81 -22.14 9.23
C PHE A 132 5.42 -21.06 10.12
N TYR A 133 4.65 -20.01 10.43
CA TYR A 133 5.11 -19.01 11.39
C TYR A 133 5.24 -19.61 12.80
N ARG A 134 4.27 -20.44 13.23
CA ARG A 134 4.38 -21.19 14.48
C ARG A 134 5.62 -22.06 14.52
N LYS A 135 5.89 -22.80 13.42
CA LYS A 135 7.11 -23.59 13.30
C LYS A 135 8.37 -22.73 13.41
N ALA A 136 8.43 -21.63 12.68
CA ALA A 136 9.56 -20.70 12.73
C ALA A 136 9.80 -20.14 14.14
N LEU A 137 8.75 -19.77 14.89
CA LEU A 137 8.85 -19.32 16.28
C LEU A 137 9.35 -20.42 17.22
N ASN A 138 9.05 -21.68 16.93
CA ASN A 138 9.51 -22.81 17.73
C ASN A 138 10.99 -23.14 17.47
N GLU A 139 11.49 -22.86 16.28
CA GLU A 139 12.83 -23.21 15.83
C GLU A 139 13.83 -22.05 15.97
N THR A 140 13.33 -20.79 16.05
CA THR A 140 14.18 -19.58 16.03
C THR A 140 14.02 -18.78 17.32
N LEU A 141 15.01 -18.87 18.21
CA LEU A 141 14.96 -18.28 19.55
C LEU A 141 14.78 -16.76 19.57
N MET A 142 15.38 -16.05 18.61
CA MET A 142 15.37 -14.59 18.57
C MET A 142 14.24 -14.01 17.73
N LEU A 143 13.33 -14.83 17.19
CA LEU A 143 12.23 -14.39 16.36
C LEU A 143 11.11 -13.77 17.19
N ASP A 144 10.67 -12.57 16.83
CA ASP A 144 9.63 -11.82 17.52
C ASP A 144 8.21 -12.33 17.16
N GLY A 145 7.46 -12.81 18.17
CA GLY A 145 6.12 -13.40 18.00
C GLY A 145 5.00 -12.42 17.66
N ASN A 146 5.25 -11.10 17.74
CA ASN A 146 4.25 -10.07 17.45
C ASN A 146 4.23 -9.63 15.96
N LYS A 147 4.69 -10.47 15.05
CA LYS A 147 4.85 -10.14 13.62
C LYS A 147 3.91 -10.92 12.70
N ILE A 148 2.83 -11.49 13.23
CA ILE A 148 1.91 -12.30 12.42
C ILE A 148 1.34 -11.52 11.22
N ASN A 149 0.99 -10.24 11.40
CA ASN A 149 0.43 -9.45 10.32
C ASN A 149 1.48 -9.11 9.23
N SER A 150 2.75 -8.95 9.60
CA SER A 150 3.84 -8.82 8.63
C SER A 150 4.15 -10.16 7.96
N TRP A 151 4.12 -11.26 8.71
CA TRP A 151 4.25 -12.61 8.18
C TRP A 151 3.19 -12.91 7.12
N ASN A 152 1.93 -12.55 7.36
CA ASN A 152 0.83 -12.74 6.43
C ASN A 152 1.12 -12.13 5.06
N GLY A 153 1.69 -10.93 5.04
CA GLY A 153 2.06 -10.24 3.79
C GLY A 153 3.19 -10.96 3.06
N GLN A 154 4.24 -11.34 3.78
CA GLN A 154 5.37 -12.09 3.22
C GLN A 154 4.92 -13.46 2.69
N TRP A 155 4.16 -14.19 3.50
CA TRP A 155 3.62 -15.48 3.13
C TRP A 155 2.74 -15.41 1.88
N LEU A 156 1.79 -14.49 1.84
CA LEU A 156 0.86 -14.35 0.71
C LEU A 156 1.60 -14.01 -0.58
N PHE A 157 2.58 -13.10 -0.50
CA PHE A 157 3.41 -12.73 -1.64
C PHE A 157 4.21 -13.94 -2.16
N HIS A 158 4.83 -14.72 -1.27
CA HIS A 158 5.56 -15.93 -1.63
C HIS A 158 4.64 -17.04 -2.15
N TYR A 159 3.54 -17.31 -1.45
CA TYR A 159 2.58 -18.35 -1.81
C TYR A 159 1.92 -18.13 -3.18
N TYR A 160 1.79 -16.88 -3.61
CA TYR A 160 1.24 -16.54 -4.93
C TYR A 160 2.28 -16.38 -6.02
N ASP A 161 3.56 -16.48 -5.71
CA ASP A 161 4.61 -16.48 -6.71
C ASP A 161 4.78 -17.89 -7.31
N GLN A 162 4.12 -18.13 -8.44
CA GLN A 162 4.12 -19.43 -9.13
C GLN A 162 5.52 -19.89 -9.59
N ARG A 163 6.53 -19.06 -9.55
CA ARG A 163 7.90 -19.40 -9.97
C ARG A 163 8.80 -19.77 -8.81
N GLU A 164 8.52 -19.21 -7.62
CA GLU A 164 9.35 -19.37 -6.42
C GLU A 164 8.71 -20.32 -5.39
N TYR A 165 7.37 -20.47 -5.44
CA TYR A 165 6.65 -21.31 -4.50
C TYR A 165 6.63 -22.78 -4.96
N GLU A 166 7.08 -23.64 -4.07
CA GLU A 166 7.07 -25.09 -4.23
C GLU A 166 6.10 -25.72 -3.23
N GLU A 167 5.10 -26.48 -3.69
CA GLU A 167 4.07 -27.07 -2.81
C GLU A 167 4.64 -28.11 -1.85
N GLU A 168 5.66 -28.86 -2.30
CA GLU A 168 6.32 -29.88 -1.49
C GLU A 168 7.31 -29.30 -0.49
N ASN A 169 7.84 -28.10 -0.77
CA ASN A 169 8.73 -27.35 0.11
C ASN A 169 8.30 -25.88 0.24
N PRO A 170 7.20 -25.60 0.97
CA PRO A 170 6.57 -24.28 1.01
C PRO A 170 7.42 -23.14 1.58
N LEU A 171 8.53 -23.44 2.23
CA LEU A 171 9.48 -22.45 2.74
C LEU A 171 10.77 -22.35 1.89
N ALA A 172 10.86 -23.07 0.77
CA ALA A 172 11.95 -22.90 -0.17
C ALA A 172 12.00 -21.43 -0.63
N ASN A 173 13.19 -20.85 -0.66
CA ASN A 173 13.42 -19.45 -1.07
C ASN A 173 12.63 -18.38 -0.25
N PHE A 174 12.05 -18.76 0.89
CA PHE A 174 11.28 -17.87 1.74
C PHE A 174 12.15 -17.27 2.84
N ALA A 175 12.59 -16.03 2.66
CA ALA A 175 13.47 -15.32 3.60
C ALA A 175 12.86 -13.97 4.06
N PRO A 176 11.80 -13.98 4.87
CA PRO A 176 11.07 -12.78 5.28
C PRO A 176 11.75 -12.02 6.44
N TYR A 177 12.90 -12.45 6.88
CA TYR A 177 13.51 -12.05 8.13
C TYR A 177 14.31 -10.76 8.01
N LYS A 178 14.24 -9.95 9.05
CA LYS A 178 15.05 -8.75 9.23
C LYS A 178 15.63 -8.72 10.64
N VAL A 179 16.93 -8.72 10.75
CA VAL A 179 17.63 -8.60 12.04
C VAL A 179 17.77 -7.13 12.40
N ASP A 180 17.40 -6.75 13.60
CA ASP A 180 17.62 -5.40 14.11
C ASP A 180 19.00 -5.24 14.80
N LYS A 181 19.29 -4.02 15.25
CA LYS A 181 20.55 -3.69 15.92
C LYS A 181 20.81 -4.46 17.23
N ASP A 182 19.77 -5.01 17.82
CA ASP A 182 19.81 -5.78 19.07
C ASP A 182 19.89 -7.29 18.82
N GLY A 183 19.98 -7.72 17.55
CA GLY A 183 20.00 -9.12 17.16
C GLY A 183 18.64 -9.79 17.16
N ILE A 184 17.55 -9.06 17.40
CA ILE A 184 16.20 -9.61 17.38
C ILE A 184 15.73 -9.73 15.92
N ILE A 185 15.19 -10.90 15.59
CA ILE A 185 14.69 -11.21 14.26
C ILE A 185 13.23 -10.76 14.17
N GLY A 186 12.97 -9.81 13.31
CA GLY A 186 11.62 -9.40 12.92
C GLY A 186 11.22 -9.97 11.57
N ILE A 187 10.00 -9.67 11.14
CA ILE A 187 9.50 -9.95 9.80
C ILE A 187 9.43 -8.63 9.04
N GLU A 188 10.00 -8.61 7.85
CA GLU A 188 9.94 -7.45 6.95
C GLU A 188 8.51 -7.20 6.48
N THR A 189 8.08 -5.94 6.43
CA THR A 189 6.76 -5.62 5.88
C THR A 189 6.82 -5.50 4.35
N GLN A 190 5.83 -6.07 3.67
CA GLN A 190 5.68 -5.90 2.23
C GLN A 190 5.05 -4.55 1.89
N THR A 191 5.24 -4.10 0.66
CA THR A 191 4.52 -2.93 0.14
C THR A 191 3.11 -3.34 -0.29
N TRP A 192 2.19 -2.39 -0.25
CA TRP A 192 0.83 -2.55 -0.76
C TRP A 192 0.80 -3.08 -2.19
N THR A 193 1.64 -2.50 -3.04
CA THR A 193 1.72 -2.84 -4.45
C THR A 193 2.06 -4.31 -4.66
N LYS A 194 3.07 -4.82 -3.97
CA LYS A 194 3.45 -6.23 -4.09
C LYS A 194 2.31 -7.17 -3.69
N ILE A 195 1.60 -6.86 -2.60
CA ILE A 195 0.45 -7.67 -2.15
C ILE A 195 -0.67 -7.65 -3.18
N LEU A 196 -1.06 -6.48 -3.68
CA LEU A 196 -2.14 -6.35 -4.66
C LEU A 196 -1.79 -6.98 -6.01
N ILE A 197 -0.55 -6.86 -6.46
CA ILE A 197 -0.06 -7.51 -7.67
C ILE A 197 -0.11 -9.04 -7.50
N ALA A 198 0.38 -9.57 -6.39
CA ALA A 198 0.36 -11.00 -6.10
C ALA A 198 -1.08 -11.56 -6.11
N ILE A 199 -2.02 -10.87 -5.45
CA ILE A 199 -3.44 -11.22 -5.48
C ILE A 199 -4.01 -11.15 -6.89
N SER A 200 -3.69 -10.09 -7.65
CA SER A 200 -4.22 -9.89 -9.00
C SER A 200 -3.75 -10.95 -10.01
N ARG A 201 -2.59 -11.55 -9.77
CA ARG A 201 -2.06 -12.68 -10.57
C ARG A 201 -2.72 -14.00 -10.21
N LYS A 202 -3.04 -14.20 -8.92
CA LYS A 202 -3.62 -15.46 -8.43
C LYS A 202 -5.11 -15.56 -8.68
N TYR A 203 -5.84 -14.46 -8.55
CA TYR A 203 -7.29 -14.43 -8.63
C TYR A 203 -7.77 -13.48 -9.73
N ASP A 204 -8.63 -14.00 -10.59
CA ASP A 204 -9.28 -13.20 -11.64
C ASP A 204 -10.53 -12.48 -11.10
N VAL A 205 -10.35 -11.73 -10.02
CA VAL A 205 -11.39 -10.92 -9.41
C VAL A 205 -11.26 -9.49 -9.91
N VAL A 206 -12.37 -8.90 -10.36
CA VAL A 206 -12.38 -7.51 -10.84
C VAL A 206 -12.32 -6.54 -9.68
N LYS A 207 -13.17 -6.74 -8.67
CA LYS A 207 -13.24 -5.88 -7.48
C LYS A 207 -12.98 -6.68 -6.23
N LEU A 208 -12.09 -6.17 -5.38
CA LEU A 208 -11.72 -6.75 -4.10
C LEU A 208 -11.99 -5.70 -3.01
N LEU A 209 -12.84 -6.02 -2.04
CA LEU A 209 -13.08 -5.15 -0.90
C LEU A 209 -12.12 -5.49 0.24
N ALA A 210 -11.58 -4.48 0.90
CA ALA A 210 -10.79 -4.66 2.10
C ALA A 210 -11.10 -3.60 3.16
N TYR A 211 -11.01 -4.00 4.42
CA TYR A 211 -11.06 -3.11 5.57
C TYR A 211 -9.65 -2.65 5.91
N ILE A 212 -9.46 -1.34 6.01
CA ILE A 212 -8.16 -0.71 6.22
C ILE A 212 -8.13 0.02 7.54
N TYR A 213 -7.11 -0.26 8.34
CA TYR A 213 -6.98 0.27 9.69
C TYR A 213 -5.51 0.44 10.08
N ILE A 214 -5.27 1.27 11.10
CA ILE A 214 -3.95 1.49 11.68
C ILE A 214 -4.05 1.15 13.16
N LEU A 215 -3.38 0.09 13.58
CA LEU A 215 -3.30 -0.34 14.98
C LEU A 215 -2.12 0.30 15.74
N SER A 216 -1.55 1.37 15.22
CA SER A 216 -0.54 2.14 15.92
C SER A 216 -1.19 3.10 16.94
N LYS A 217 -0.45 4.05 17.45
CA LYS A 217 -0.80 4.96 18.56
C LYS A 217 -2.22 5.55 18.60
N SER A 218 -2.97 5.52 17.52
CA SER A 218 -4.30 6.16 17.44
C SER A 218 -5.45 5.23 17.07
N ASN A 219 -5.23 3.94 16.82
CA ASN A 219 -6.26 2.98 16.38
C ASN A 219 -7.20 3.57 15.31
N THR A 220 -6.63 4.17 14.30
CA THR A 220 -7.40 4.87 13.26
C THR A 220 -7.96 3.89 12.26
N THR A 221 -9.25 3.97 11.98
CA THR A 221 -9.92 3.24 10.93
C THR A 221 -10.04 4.13 9.69
N ILE A 222 -9.59 3.63 8.54
CA ILE A 222 -9.81 4.28 7.24
C ILE A 222 -11.15 3.77 6.67
N GLY A 223 -11.51 2.53 6.94
CA GLY A 223 -12.77 1.92 6.54
C GLY A 223 -12.63 0.94 5.38
N PHE A 224 -13.75 0.65 4.71
CA PHE A 224 -13.80 -0.28 3.59
C PHE A 224 -13.40 0.40 2.29
N ILE A 225 -12.40 -0.14 1.62
CA ILE A 225 -11.91 0.36 0.33
C ILE A 225 -12.04 -0.72 -0.73
N PRO A 226 -12.73 -0.43 -1.84
CA PRO A 226 -12.74 -1.31 -3.00
C PRO A 226 -11.45 -1.13 -3.81
N PHE A 227 -10.81 -2.25 -4.16
CA PHE A 227 -9.70 -2.33 -5.09
C PHE A 227 -10.19 -2.85 -6.42
N ASP A 228 -9.90 -2.11 -7.48
CA ASP A 228 -10.10 -2.59 -8.85
C ASP A 228 -8.81 -3.28 -9.32
N LEU A 229 -8.81 -4.60 -9.31
CA LEU A 229 -7.65 -5.39 -9.70
C LEU A 229 -7.35 -5.32 -11.20
N THR A 230 -8.31 -4.94 -12.03
CA THR A 230 -8.09 -4.71 -13.46
C THR A 230 -7.19 -3.51 -13.68
N GLN A 231 -7.36 -2.46 -12.87
CA GLN A 231 -6.51 -1.27 -12.88
C GLN A 231 -5.06 -1.58 -12.45
N ILE A 232 -4.87 -2.60 -11.65
CA ILE A 232 -3.53 -3.05 -11.21
C ILE A 232 -2.86 -3.89 -12.31
N ARG A 233 -3.60 -4.79 -12.95
CA ARG A 233 -3.08 -5.65 -14.04
C ARG A 233 -2.69 -4.85 -15.28
N ARG A 234 -3.46 -3.82 -15.60
CA ARG A 234 -3.24 -3.02 -16.80
C ARG A 234 -1.85 -2.38 -16.87
N PRO A 235 -1.35 -1.65 -15.84
CA PRO A 235 0.00 -1.10 -15.86
C PRO A 235 1.09 -2.16 -15.97
N ILE A 236 0.90 -3.33 -15.33
CA ILE A 236 1.83 -4.45 -15.44
C ILE A 236 1.90 -4.92 -16.89
N HIS A 237 0.75 -5.17 -17.50
CA HIS A 237 0.67 -5.60 -18.88
C HIS A 237 1.23 -4.55 -19.86
N LEU A 238 0.96 -3.27 -19.63
CA LEU A 238 1.54 -2.17 -20.42
C LEU A 238 3.06 -2.12 -20.27
N TYR A 239 3.57 -2.27 -19.06
CA TYR A 239 5.01 -2.30 -18.82
C TYR A 239 5.68 -3.46 -19.57
N GLU A 240 5.12 -4.65 -19.45
CA GLU A 240 5.63 -5.85 -20.12
C GLU A 240 5.57 -5.72 -21.64
N LYS A 241 4.50 -5.12 -22.17
CA LYS A 241 4.32 -4.87 -23.61
C LYS A 241 5.32 -3.84 -24.16
N ILE A 242 5.59 -2.76 -23.42
CA ILE A 242 6.41 -1.64 -23.89
C ILE A 242 7.90 -1.88 -23.64
N PHE A 243 8.25 -2.42 -22.48
CA PHE A 243 9.64 -2.53 -22.01
C PHE A 243 10.17 -3.98 -21.94
N GLY A 244 9.34 -4.96 -22.24
CA GLY A 244 9.68 -6.38 -22.22
C GLY A 244 9.43 -7.06 -20.87
N MET A 245 9.10 -8.35 -20.93
CA MET A 245 8.69 -9.16 -19.75
C MET A 245 9.82 -9.40 -18.73
N SER A 246 11.06 -9.40 -19.16
CA SER A 246 12.22 -9.64 -18.27
C SER A 246 12.39 -8.58 -17.18
N ASN A 247 11.96 -7.36 -17.44
CA ASN A 247 12.12 -6.22 -16.53
C ASN A 247 10.89 -5.97 -15.65
N GLY A 248 9.76 -6.63 -15.91
CA GLY A 248 8.49 -6.41 -15.19
C GLY A 248 8.59 -6.63 -13.68
N ARG A 249 9.30 -7.67 -13.24
CA ARG A 249 9.49 -7.97 -11.81
C ARG A 249 10.30 -6.91 -11.07
N ASN A 250 11.37 -6.43 -11.67
CA ASN A 250 12.20 -5.39 -11.06
C ASN A 250 11.42 -4.07 -10.98
N ALA A 251 10.61 -3.79 -12.00
CA ALA A 251 9.73 -2.63 -12.02
C ALA A 251 8.65 -2.67 -10.92
N GLU A 252 8.06 -3.85 -10.65
CA GLU A 252 7.04 -4.01 -9.60
C GLU A 252 7.53 -3.58 -8.22
N SER A 253 8.78 -3.82 -7.91
CA SER A 253 9.39 -3.42 -6.63
C SER A 253 9.45 -1.90 -6.44
N LEU A 254 9.43 -1.15 -7.54
CA LEU A 254 9.56 0.30 -7.58
C LEU A 254 8.20 1.01 -7.70
N TRP A 255 7.12 0.28 -8.04
CA TRP A 255 5.81 0.88 -8.19
C TRP A 255 5.26 1.37 -6.86
N GLY A 256 4.67 2.57 -6.91
CA GLY A 256 3.93 3.11 -5.79
C GLY A 256 2.56 2.43 -5.65
N THR A 257 1.92 2.70 -4.54
CA THR A 257 0.67 2.04 -4.13
C THR A 257 -0.59 2.71 -4.67
N ALA A 258 -0.46 3.90 -5.25
CA ALA A 258 -1.61 4.70 -5.70
C ALA A 258 -2.48 4.01 -6.75
N ILE A 259 -1.92 3.13 -7.56
CA ILE A 259 -2.66 2.39 -8.59
C ILE A 259 -3.80 1.58 -7.96
N GLY A 260 -3.52 0.85 -6.85
CA GLY A 260 -4.53 0.09 -6.12
C GLY A 260 -5.52 0.94 -5.31
N PHE A 261 -5.13 2.17 -4.99
CA PHE A 261 -5.91 3.10 -4.15
C PHE A 261 -6.52 4.26 -4.92
N LYS A 262 -6.58 4.21 -6.22
CA LYS A 262 -7.10 5.31 -7.04
C LYS A 262 -8.45 5.81 -6.53
N THR A 263 -9.39 4.92 -6.26
CA THR A 263 -10.70 5.27 -5.74
C THR A 263 -10.63 5.97 -4.39
N ALA A 264 -9.79 5.48 -3.47
CA ALA A 264 -9.58 6.10 -2.16
C ALA A 264 -8.90 7.47 -2.28
N CYS A 265 -7.96 7.63 -3.23
CA CYS A 265 -7.33 8.91 -3.53
C CYS A 265 -8.34 9.89 -4.13
N THR A 266 -9.23 9.43 -5.02
CA THR A 266 -10.29 10.25 -5.63
C THR A 266 -11.27 10.78 -4.58
N TYR A 267 -11.60 9.98 -3.58
CA TYR A 267 -12.45 10.39 -2.46
C TYR A 267 -11.70 11.17 -1.37
N GLY A 268 -10.41 11.42 -1.52
CA GLY A 268 -9.61 12.16 -0.54
C GLY A 268 -9.28 11.39 0.74
N ALA A 269 -9.67 10.10 0.85
CA ALA A 269 -9.40 9.28 2.02
C ALA A 269 -7.89 9.02 2.20
N ILE A 270 -7.15 8.93 1.11
CA ILE A 270 -5.70 8.74 1.09
C ILE A 270 -5.08 9.75 0.15
N GLY A 271 -4.09 10.48 0.62
CA GLY A 271 -3.36 11.44 -0.22
C GLY A 271 -2.52 10.73 -1.28
N ILE A 272 -2.71 11.06 -2.54
CA ILE A 272 -1.98 10.47 -3.69
C ILE A 272 -0.46 10.55 -3.51
N LYS A 273 0.01 11.61 -2.87
CA LYS A 273 1.44 11.87 -2.61
C LYS A 273 2.09 10.83 -1.70
N ALA A 274 1.32 10.18 -0.84
CA ALA A 274 1.83 9.13 0.04
C ALA A 274 2.13 7.81 -0.69
N MET A 275 1.69 7.69 -1.93
CA MET A 275 1.68 6.45 -2.71
C MET A 275 2.53 6.52 -3.98
N GLU A 276 3.21 7.61 -4.20
CA GLU A 276 4.11 7.79 -5.33
C GLU A 276 5.35 6.89 -5.23
N PRO A 277 5.87 6.36 -6.35
CA PRO A 277 7.18 5.75 -6.38
C PRO A 277 8.26 6.68 -5.83
N LYS A 278 9.21 6.13 -5.11
CA LYS A 278 10.29 6.93 -4.51
C LYS A 278 11.04 7.73 -5.59
N GLY A 279 11.11 9.03 -5.42
CA GLY A 279 11.79 9.94 -6.34
C GLY A 279 10.89 10.53 -7.44
N LEU A 280 9.69 9.97 -7.68
CA LEU A 280 8.77 10.48 -8.70
C LEU A 280 8.43 11.95 -8.47
N ARG A 281 8.20 12.35 -7.22
CA ARG A 281 7.92 13.74 -6.87
C ARG A 281 9.05 14.68 -7.28
N ASP A 282 10.29 14.33 -7.00
CA ASP A 282 11.45 15.15 -7.38
C ASP A 282 11.57 15.24 -8.91
N TYR A 283 11.24 14.17 -9.62
CA TYR A 283 11.18 14.17 -11.08
C TYR A 283 10.08 15.09 -11.63
N VAL A 284 8.85 14.96 -11.11
CA VAL A 284 7.68 15.73 -11.58
C VAL A 284 7.80 17.22 -11.27
N TYR A 285 8.22 17.57 -10.06
CA TYR A 285 8.24 18.97 -9.60
C TYR A 285 9.57 19.69 -9.75
N LYS A 286 10.69 18.96 -9.76
CA LYS A 286 12.04 19.56 -9.82
C LYS A 286 12.81 19.15 -11.08
N GLY A 287 12.24 18.30 -11.93
CA GLY A 287 12.92 17.77 -13.11
C GLY A 287 14.14 16.88 -12.80
N LYS A 288 14.28 16.42 -11.54
CA LYS A 288 15.41 15.60 -11.13
C LYS A 288 15.32 14.23 -11.77
N GLN A 289 16.28 13.90 -12.61
CA GLN A 289 16.31 12.60 -13.28
C GLN A 289 16.36 11.45 -12.27
N PRO A 290 15.67 10.33 -12.53
CA PRO A 290 15.77 9.14 -11.70
C PRO A 290 17.22 8.66 -11.69
N LYS A 291 17.69 8.19 -10.53
CA LYS A 291 19.01 7.56 -10.45
C LYS A 291 18.98 6.29 -11.27
N ALA A 292 19.86 6.19 -12.25
CA ALA A 292 20.08 4.95 -12.97
C ALA A 292 20.63 3.90 -12.00
N HIS A 293 19.93 2.80 -11.81
CA HIS A 293 20.45 1.60 -11.21
C HIS A 293 20.90 0.69 -12.36
N ASN A 294 22.20 0.51 -12.49
CA ASN A 294 22.85 -0.47 -13.37
C ASN A 294 22.18 -0.66 -14.73
N TYR A 295 22.47 0.24 -15.68
CA TYR A 295 22.16 0.14 -17.10
C TYR A 295 20.68 0.07 -17.53
N ASP A 296 19.71 -0.04 -16.60
CA ASP A 296 18.30 -0.11 -16.92
C ASP A 296 17.58 1.18 -16.54
N ASN A 297 16.86 1.76 -17.48
CA ASN A 297 15.96 2.90 -17.25
C ASN A 297 14.69 2.52 -16.45
N ILE A 298 14.77 1.47 -15.63
CA ILE A 298 13.62 0.89 -14.90
C ILE A 298 12.90 1.96 -14.07
N ASN A 299 13.64 2.80 -13.35
CA ASN A 299 13.02 3.87 -12.55
C ASN A 299 12.24 4.86 -13.40
N TYR A 300 12.79 5.24 -14.56
CA TYR A 300 12.14 6.15 -15.50
C TYR A 300 10.89 5.51 -16.10
N ASN A 301 11.00 4.28 -16.56
CA ASN A 301 9.91 3.51 -17.12
C ASN A 301 8.77 3.34 -16.09
N VAL A 302 9.11 3.05 -14.84
CA VAL A 302 8.13 2.96 -13.74
C VAL A 302 7.43 4.30 -13.52
N TYR A 303 8.14 5.43 -13.58
CA TYR A 303 7.54 6.75 -13.43
C TYR A 303 6.54 7.03 -14.55
N ILE A 304 6.90 6.75 -15.78
CA ILE A 304 6.02 6.99 -16.94
C ILE A 304 4.78 6.09 -16.87
N ILE A 305 4.94 4.80 -16.61
CA ILE A 305 3.79 3.88 -16.48
C ILE A 305 2.92 4.24 -15.27
N TRP A 306 3.52 4.65 -14.15
CA TRP A 306 2.76 5.09 -12.98
C TRP A 306 1.93 6.36 -13.28
N ILE A 307 2.54 7.36 -13.93
CA ILE A 307 1.86 8.57 -14.37
C ILE A 307 0.70 8.23 -15.30
N TYR A 308 0.94 7.37 -16.28
CA TYR A 308 -0.07 6.94 -17.24
C TYR A 308 -1.23 6.21 -16.55
N ALA A 309 -0.92 5.29 -15.64
CA ALA A 309 -1.93 4.56 -14.87
C ALA A 309 -2.76 5.48 -13.96
N MET A 310 -2.13 6.47 -13.34
CA MET A 310 -2.81 7.42 -12.47
C MET A 310 -3.73 8.37 -13.22
N LEU A 311 -3.32 8.84 -14.37
CA LEU A 311 -4.17 9.65 -15.25
C LEU A 311 -5.38 8.85 -15.73
N ASN A 312 -5.24 7.53 -15.93
CA ASN A 312 -6.28 6.57 -16.30
C ASN A 312 -7.19 7.05 -17.44
N ASN A 313 -6.61 7.75 -18.37
CA ASN A 313 -7.26 8.22 -19.57
C ASN A 313 -6.27 8.04 -20.71
N ASP A 314 -6.53 7.06 -21.58
CA ASP A 314 -5.65 6.72 -22.70
C ASP A 314 -5.52 7.88 -23.68
N GLU A 315 -6.56 8.67 -23.80
CA GLU A 315 -6.57 9.85 -24.64
C GLU A 315 -5.58 10.93 -24.16
N LEU A 316 -5.24 10.98 -22.87
CA LEU A 316 -4.30 12.00 -22.36
C LEU A 316 -2.88 11.82 -22.89
N TRP A 317 -2.49 10.60 -23.25
CA TRP A 317 -1.23 10.38 -23.94
C TRP A 317 -1.24 11.02 -25.33
N GLU A 318 -2.27 10.74 -26.11
CA GLU A 318 -2.45 11.31 -27.45
C GLU A 318 -2.60 12.82 -27.38
N LYS A 319 -3.39 13.34 -26.43
CA LYS A 319 -3.56 14.78 -26.21
C LYS A 319 -2.29 15.48 -25.75
N SER A 320 -1.45 14.82 -24.96
CA SER A 320 -0.14 15.39 -24.60
C SER A 320 0.77 15.50 -25.83
N GLN A 321 0.71 14.52 -26.72
CA GLN A 321 1.45 14.54 -27.99
C GLN A 321 0.93 15.62 -28.94
N GLU A 322 -0.40 15.72 -29.08
CA GLU A 322 -1.06 16.73 -29.90
C GLU A 322 -0.73 18.15 -29.39
N LEU A 323 -0.88 18.39 -28.09
CA LEU A 323 -0.50 19.67 -27.47
C LEU A 323 0.98 19.98 -27.67
N ALA A 324 1.87 19.02 -27.54
CA ALA A 324 3.30 19.21 -27.77
C ALA A 324 3.58 19.66 -29.22
N LYS A 325 2.92 19.05 -30.20
CA LYS A 325 3.01 19.45 -31.62
C LYS A 325 2.51 20.87 -31.85
N LEU A 326 1.34 21.21 -31.30
CA LEU A 326 0.76 22.56 -31.41
C LEU A 326 1.71 23.62 -30.79
N LEU A 327 2.33 23.35 -29.66
CA LEU A 327 3.27 24.23 -29.01
C LEU A 327 4.58 24.37 -29.80
N ASN A 328 5.08 23.28 -30.37
CA ASN A 328 6.29 23.30 -31.19
C ASN A 328 6.08 24.11 -32.50
N GLU A 329 4.97 23.87 -33.20
CA GLU A 329 4.59 24.64 -34.38
C GLU A 329 4.45 26.13 -34.02
N ALA A 330 3.75 26.45 -32.94
CA ALA A 330 3.51 27.81 -32.51
C ALA A 330 4.79 28.56 -32.09
N SER A 331 5.82 27.85 -31.63
CA SER A 331 7.10 28.43 -31.22
C SER A 331 7.93 28.94 -32.40
N SER A 332 7.64 28.50 -33.61
CA SER A 332 8.39 28.83 -34.83
C SER A 332 7.82 30.07 -35.51
N ASP A 333 8.66 31.02 -35.89
CA ASP A 333 8.31 32.18 -36.72
C ASP A 333 9.48 32.53 -37.64
N LYS A 334 9.19 33.20 -38.75
CA LYS A 334 10.21 33.70 -39.68
C LYS A 334 11.05 34.82 -39.06
N ASP A 335 10.43 35.64 -38.24
CA ASP A 335 11.12 36.65 -37.45
C ASP A 335 11.75 36.04 -36.18
N LYS A 336 13.08 36.16 -36.04
CA LYS A 336 13.84 35.61 -34.93
C LYS A 336 13.43 36.23 -33.56
N SER A 337 13.07 37.50 -33.51
CA SER A 337 12.64 38.18 -32.28
C SER A 337 11.28 37.63 -31.83
N ILE A 338 10.34 37.51 -32.75
CA ILE A 338 9.03 36.94 -32.48
C ILE A 338 9.14 35.45 -32.08
N SER A 339 9.94 34.66 -32.78
CA SER A 339 10.20 33.27 -32.46
C SER A 339 10.78 33.12 -31.06
N THR A 340 11.75 33.94 -30.65
CA THR A 340 12.33 33.94 -29.30
C THR A 340 11.27 34.23 -28.24
N LYS A 341 10.42 35.23 -28.46
CA LYS A 341 9.34 35.57 -27.52
C LYS A 341 8.33 34.46 -27.37
N ARG A 342 7.91 33.82 -28.49
CA ARG A 342 6.98 32.68 -28.48
C ARG A 342 7.58 31.47 -27.76
N LYS A 343 8.85 31.16 -28.00
CA LYS A 343 9.57 30.08 -27.29
C LYS A 343 9.56 30.29 -25.78
N ASN A 344 9.85 31.49 -25.31
CA ASN A 344 9.82 31.80 -23.89
C ASN A 344 8.43 31.62 -23.25
N LEU A 345 7.36 31.98 -23.99
CA LEU A 345 5.99 31.74 -23.51
C LEU A 345 5.62 30.26 -23.48
N VAL A 346 6.02 29.51 -24.49
CA VAL A 346 5.86 28.05 -24.52
C VAL A 346 6.65 27.40 -23.38
N GLU A 347 7.89 27.79 -23.16
CA GLU A 347 8.69 27.31 -22.02
C GLU A 347 8.05 27.63 -20.67
N THR A 348 7.46 28.81 -20.52
CA THR A 348 6.71 29.17 -19.30
C THR A 348 5.54 28.21 -19.08
N MET A 349 4.81 27.85 -20.15
CA MET A 349 3.74 26.86 -20.08
C MET A 349 4.24 25.46 -19.75
N LEU A 350 5.32 25.02 -20.36
CA LEU A 350 5.95 23.72 -20.09
C LEU A 350 6.53 23.63 -18.67
N ASN A 351 7.01 24.73 -18.13
CA ASN A 351 7.58 24.81 -16.77
C ASN A 351 6.52 24.99 -15.67
N ALA A 352 5.24 25.10 -16.03
CA ALA A 352 4.17 25.16 -15.05
C ALA A 352 4.19 23.90 -14.13
N THR A 353 4.03 24.12 -12.84
CA THR A 353 4.03 23.05 -11.83
C THR A 353 2.65 22.76 -11.25
N ASN A 354 1.67 23.58 -11.60
CA ASN A 354 0.29 23.45 -11.13
C ASN A 354 -0.71 23.99 -12.15
N LYS A 355 -1.99 23.65 -11.94
CA LYS A 355 -3.09 24.03 -12.83
C LYS A 355 -3.17 25.54 -13.08
N LYS A 356 -3.04 26.36 -12.03
CA LYS A 356 -3.15 27.82 -12.14
C LYS A 356 -2.09 28.41 -13.06
N GLN A 357 -0.83 28.01 -12.89
CA GLN A 357 0.27 28.46 -13.74
C GLN A 357 0.10 28.02 -15.20
N PHE A 358 -0.32 26.75 -15.40
CA PHE A 358 -0.56 26.23 -16.74
C PHE A 358 -1.65 27.02 -17.47
N ILE A 359 -2.81 27.23 -16.84
CA ILE A 359 -3.92 27.96 -17.44
C ILE A 359 -3.54 29.42 -17.73
N ALA A 360 -2.82 30.08 -16.84
CA ALA A 360 -2.33 31.44 -17.06
C ALA A 360 -1.40 31.51 -18.28
N ALA A 361 -0.44 30.60 -18.37
CA ALA A 361 0.46 30.53 -19.53
C ALA A 361 -0.29 30.18 -20.84
N ALA A 362 -1.29 29.29 -20.78
CA ALA A 362 -2.12 28.93 -21.92
C ALA A 362 -2.90 30.13 -22.48
N ALA A 363 -3.35 31.04 -21.62
CA ALA A 363 -4.02 32.28 -22.04
C ALA A 363 -3.10 33.22 -22.88
N GLU A 364 -1.81 33.21 -22.59
CA GLU A 364 -0.82 33.97 -23.36
C GLU A 364 -0.48 33.27 -24.70
N VAL A 365 -0.32 31.95 -24.66
CA VAL A 365 0.08 31.14 -25.82
C VAL A 365 -1.03 31.06 -26.88
N VAL A 366 -2.31 31.05 -26.47
CA VAL A 366 -3.46 30.91 -27.39
C VAL A 366 -3.50 31.97 -28.51
N SER A 367 -2.90 33.12 -28.26
CA SER A 367 -2.90 34.25 -29.21
C SER A 367 -2.19 33.90 -30.53
N PHE A 368 -1.18 33.05 -30.51
CA PHE A 368 -0.36 32.68 -31.67
C PHE A 368 -0.43 31.19 -32.04
N ILE A 369 -1.31 30.40 -31.43
CA ILE A 369 -1.63 29.04 -31.84
C ILE A 369 -2.44 29.04 -33.14
N GLY A 370 -2.03 28.23 -34.10
CA GLY A 370 -2.72 28.11 -35.38
C GLY A 370 -4.09 27.43 -35.25
N LYS A 371 -4.15 26.31 -34.54
CA LYS A 371 -5.36 25.50 -34.34
C LYS A 371 -5.98 25.78 -32.95
N LYS A 372 -6.61 26.93 -32.86
CA LYS A 372 -7.12 27.46 -31.59
C LYS A 372 -8.17 26.56 -30.92
N ASP A 373 -9.05 25.94 -31.72
CA ASP A 373 -10.15 25.13 -31.15
C ASP A 373 -9.64 23.80 -30.59
N GLU A 374 -8.70 23.14 -31.28
CA GLU A 374 -8.02 21.94 -30.74
C GLU A 374 -7.29 22.28 -29.43
N PHE A 375 -6.51 23.36 -29.45
CA PHE A 375 -5.81 23.82 -28.22
C PHE A 375 -6.76 24.11 -27.06
N LYS A 376 -7.86 24.85 -27.31
CA LYS A 376 -8.88 25.14 -26.28
C LYS A 376 -9.54 23.87 -25.75
N GLY A 377 -9.79 22.87 -26.63
CA GLY A 377 -10.34 21.58 -26.23
C GLY A 377 -9.45 20.88 -25.21
N ILE A 378 -8.15 20.78 -25.47
CA ILE A 378 -7.18 20.16 -24.57
C ILE A 378 -7.06 20.94 -23.26
N VAL A 379 -6.96 22.27 -23.34
CA VAL A 379 -6.89 23.13 -22.13
C VAL A 379 -8.12 22.99 -21.25
N LYS A 380 -9.32 22.87 -21.87
CA LYS A 380 -10.58 22.61 -21.13
C LYS A 380 -10.55 21.32 -20.37
N GLU A 381 -10.02 20.23 -20.94
CA GLU A 381 -9.89 18.95 -20.25
C GLU A 381 -8.91 19.03 -19.06
N ILE A 382 -7.78 19.70 -19.26
CA ILE A 382 -6.81 19.90 -18.17
C ILE A 382 -7.43 20.76 -17.07
N HIS A 383 -8.25 21.74 -17.43
CA HIS A 383 -8.98 22.54 -16.44
C HIS A 383 -9.98 21.69 -15.63
N GLY A 384 -10.67 20.75 -16.28
CA GLY A 384 -11.60 19.82 -15.63
C GLY A 384 -10.90 18.70 -14.81
N MET A 385 -9.62 18.44 -15.06
CA MET A 385 -8.84 17.39 -14.39
C MET A 385 -8.69 17.67 -12.90
N PRO A 386 -8.67 16.63 -12.01
CA PRO A 386 -8.29 16.79 -10.62
C PRO A 386 -6.95 17.51 -10.46
N THR A 387 -6.86 18.46 -9.53
CA THR A 387 -5.69 19.32 -9.35
C THR A 387 -4.39 18.53 -9.15
N ASP A 388 -4.45 17.41 -8.44
CA ASP A 388 -3.30 16.55 -8.17
C ASP A 388 -2.81 15.77 -9.40
N ASN A 389 -3.65 15.60 -10.44
CA ASN A 389 -3.27 14.91 -11.67
C ASN A 389 -2.59 15.85 -12.69
N VAL A 390 -2.79 17.13 -12.58
CA VAL A 390 -2.24 18.11 -13.54
C VAL A 390 -0.71 18.08 -13.64
N PRO A 391 0.07 18.01 -12.54
CA PRO A 391 1.53 17.92 -12.63
C PRO A 391 2.01 16.67 -13.39
N TYR A 392 1.28 15.56 -13.31
CA TYR A 392 1.61 14.33 -14.04
C TYR A 392 1.37 14.49 -15.53
N PHE A 393 0.23 15.08 -15.93
CA PHE A 393 -0.03 15.41 -17.33
C PHE A 393 1.03 16.35 -17.90
N LEU A 394 1.41 17.40 -17.14
CA LEU A 394 2.46 18.33 -17.56
C LEU A 394 3.83 17.62 -17.71
N THR A 395 4.07 16.56 -16.97
CA THR A 395 5.30 15.76 -17.12
C THR A 395 5.27 14.96 -18.42
N LEU A 396 4.12 14.39 -18.80
CA LEU A 396 3.95 13.76 -20.11
C LEU A 396 4.10 14.77 -21.26
N LEU A 397 3.49 15.93 -21.13
CA LEU A 397 3.61 17.01 -22.12
C LEU A 397 5.07 17.43 -22.35
N ARG A 398 5.84 17.63 -21.27
CA ARG A 398 7.28 17.95 -21.35
C ARG A 398 8.07 16.85 -22.06
N PHE A 399 7.75 15.59 -21.75
CA PHE A 399 8.39 14.45 -22.42
C PHE A 399 8.09 14.48 -23.93
N GLN A 400 6.82 14.58 -24.32
CA GLN A 400 6.41 14.63 -25.73
C GLN A 400 7.06 15.80 -26.46
N TYR A 401 7.10 16.99 -25.84
CA TYR A 401 7.70 18.18 -26.46
C TYR A 401 9.21 18.04 -26.69
N LYS A 402 9.93 17.35 -25.78
CA LYS A 402 11.37 17.11 -25.93
C LYS A 402 11.71 16.05 -26.96
N THR A 403 10.75 15.25 -27.38
CA THR A 403 10.93 14.21 -28.42
C THR A 403 10.61 14.69 -29.83
N LEU A 404 10.11 15.93 -29.98
CA LEU A 404 9.87 16.60 -31.26
C LEU A 404 11.10 17.39 -31.70
#